data_3fae168c616f6b01d5e4038c62b9363f
#
_entry.id   3fae168c616f6b01d5e4038c62b9363f
#
_cell.length_a   1.000
_cell.length_b   1.000
_cell.length_c   1.000
_cell.angle_alpha   90.00
_cell.angle_beta   90.00
_cell.angle_gamma   90.00
#
_symmetry.space_group_name_H-M   'P 1'
#
loop_
_entity.id
_entity.type
_entity.pdbx_description
1 polymer ?
#
loop_
_entity_poly.entity_id
_entity_poly.type
_entity_poly.pdbx_seq_one_letter_code
_entity_poly.pdbx_strand_id
1 'polypeptide(L)'
;MIYHQFPCRLKKVSLSTVKRKDLFMKTLYVSDLDGTLLRKNETLSPYTIKTINALTSSGMLFSYATARSLNTAKKVTEGLNTHFPLIIYNGAFVKDNITEEILIANYFEEDVYEVLKDLFAHEIYPIIYSYQNDIEKFSYIPAKATSGMLAFLNSRKGDKRTNIVTTESELMYGNLFYITCIDKPEKLQPFYHKYKNK
;
A
#
# COMPACT_ATOMS: atom_id res chain seq x y z
N MET A 1 -3.24 -18.10 6.91
CA MET A 1 -2.13 -17.14 6.72
C MET A 1 -2.71 -15.78 7.05
N ILE A 2 -2.24 -15.13 8.10
CA ILE A 2 -2.77 -13.82 8.52
C ILE A 2 -1.72 -12.78 8.14
N TYR A 3 -2.11 -11.81 7.30
CA TYR A 3 -1.31 -10.64 6.98
C TYR A 3 -1.67 -9.56 8.01
N HIS A 4 -0.70 -9.17 8.84
CA HIS A 4 -0.85 -8.00 9.70
C HIS A 4 -0.12 -6.83 9.07
N GLN A 5 -0.87 -5.78 8.76
CA GLN A 5 -0.38 -4.51 8.23
C GLN A 5 -0.50 -3.48 9.34
N PHE A 6 0.56 -2.71 9.57
CA PHE A 6 0.54 -1.60 10.50
C PHE A 6 0.02 -0.35 9.77
N PRO A 7 -1.07 0.29 10.22
CA PRO A 7 -1.60 1.47 9.56
C PRO A 7 -0.66 2.67 9.77
N CYS A 8 -0.31 3.33 8.67
CA CYS A 8 0.35 4.63 8.71
C CYS A 8 -0.64 5.69 9.23
N ARG A 9 -0.23 6.48 10.22
CA ARG A 9 -1.07 7.53 10.82
C ARG A 9 -1.18 8.71 9.85
N LEU A 10 -2.36 8.93 9.25
CA LEU A 10 -2.62 10.06 8.37
C LEU A 10 -2.45 11.38 9.15
N LYS A 11 -1.47 12.21 8.75
CA LYS A 11 -1.37 13.60 9.23
C LYS A 11 -2.57 14.39 8.69
N LYS A 12 -3.27 15.12 9.57
CA LYS A 12 -4.32 16.06 9.16
C LYS A 12 -3.72 17.14 8.29
N VAL A 13 -4.03 17.13 6.99
CA VAL A 13 -3.73 18.24 6.10
C VAL A 13 -4.81 19.30 6.31
N SER A 14 -4.42 20.49 6.78
CA SER A 14 -5.31 21.64 6.90
C SER A 14 -5.59 22.22 5.51
N LEU A 15 -6.80 22.07 5.04
CA LEU A 15 -7.33 22.74 3.85
C LEU A 15 -7.74 24.18 4.21
N SER A 16 -6.78 25.06 4.44
CA SER A 16 -7.04 26.48 4.56
C SER A 16 -6.79 27.18 3.22
N THR A 17 -7.81 27.83 2.72
CA THR A 17 -7.89 28.80 1.61
C THR A 17 -8.38 28.26 0.25
N VAL A 18 -9.66 27.86 0.21
CA VAL A 18 -10.41 27.91 -1.05
C VAL A 18 -11.45 29.01 -0.93
N LYS A 19 -11.37 30.05 -1.78
CA LYS A 19 -12.35 31.11 -1.85
C LYS A 19 -13.74 30.54 -2.20
N ARG A 20 -14.73 30.79 -1.33
CA ARG A 20 -16.14 30.45 -1.53
C ARG A 20 -16.70 31.25 -2.72
N LYS A 21 -16.69 30.69 -3.92
CA LYS A 21 -17.65 30.99 -4.99
C LYS A 21 -17.90 29.71 -5.75
N ASP A 22 -19.19 29.33 -5.81
CA ASP A 22 -19.73 28.17 -6.55
C ASP A 22 -19.38 26.78 -6.00
N LEU A 23 -19.72 26.53 -4.72
CA LEU A 23 -19.65 25.19 -4.13
C LEU A 23 -20.92 24.38 -4.51
N PHE A 24 -21.04 23.92 -5.74
CA PHE A 24 -21.66 22.63 -5.96
C PHE A 24 -20.71 21.60 -5.30
N MET A 25 -21.12 21.05 -4.16
CA MET A 25 -20.36 20.02 -3.48
C MET A 25 -20.28 18.80 -4.41
N LYS A 26 -19.14 18.62 -5.09
CA LYS A 26 -18.90 17.43 -5.89
C LYS A 26 -18.49 16.30 -4.95
N THR A 27 -19.21 15.20 -4.96
CA THR A 27 -18.88 14.01 -4.17
C THR A 27 -17.84 13.20 -4.91
N LEU A 28 -16.70 12.92 -4.23
CA LEU A 28 -15.74 11.93 -4.69
C LEU A 28 -16.11 10.56 -4.13
N TYR A 29 -16.33 9.61 -5.01
CA TYR A 29 -16.55 8.21 -4.66
C TYR A 29 -15.21 7.48 -4.63
N VAL A 30 -14.86 6.87 -3.50
CA VAL A 30 -13.63 6.10 -3.34
C VAL A 30 -14.02 4.68 -2.96
N SER A 31 -13.61 3.70 -3.76
CA SER A 31 -13.86 2.27 -3.51
C SER A 31 -12.60 1.56 -3.04
N ASP A 32 -12.74 0.60 -2.15
CA ASP A 32 -11.72 -0.43 -1.99
C ASP A 32 -11.73 -1.39 -3.20
N LEU A 33 -10.62 -2.09 -3.43
CA LEU A 33 -10.47 -3.03 -4.54
C LEU A 33 -10.76 -4.47 -4.11
N ASP A 34 -9.96 -5.01 -3.21
CA ASP A 34 -9.97 -6.43 -2.86
C ASP A 34 -11.15 -6.79 -1.96
N GLY A 35 -12.02 -7.67 -2.43
CA GLY A 35 -13.25 -8.02 -1.70
C GLY A 35 -14.40 -7.01 -1.85
N THR A 36 -14.19 -5.90 -2.57
CA THR A 36 -15.20 -4.86 -2.82
C THR A 36 -15.45 -4.69 -4.32
N LEU A 37 -14.56 -4.07 -5.05
CA LEU A 37 -14.72 -3.79 -6.49
C LEU A 37 -14.27 -4.97 -7.35
N LEU A 38 -13.23 -5.68 -6.92
CA LEU A 38 -12.69 -6.84 -7.60
C LEU A 38 -13.50 -8.12 -7.29
N ARG A 39 -13.60 -8.98 -8.30
CA ARG A 39 -14.11 -10.34 -8.15
C ARG A 39 -13.08 -11.24 -7.44
N LYS A 40 -13.48 -12.45 -7.06
CA LYS A 40 -12.60 -13.45 -6.41
C LYS A 40 -11.36 -13.82 -7.24
N ASN A 41 -11.41 -13.67 -8.55
CA ASN A 41 -10.29 -13.88 -9.47
C ASN A 41 -9.45 -12.61 -9.70
N GLU A 42 -9.57 -11.62 -8.84
CA GLU A 42 -8.83 -10.35 -8.87
C GLU A 42 -9.02 -9.54 -10.17
N THR A 43 -10.19 -9.63 -10.80
CA THR A 43 -10.53 -8.84 -12.00
C THR A 43 -11.79 -8.01 -11.80
N LEU A 44 -11.89 -6.92 -12.53
CA LEU A 44 -13.16 -6.18 -12.67
C LEU A 44 -14.12 -6.92 -13.63
N SER A 45 -15.42 -6.77 -13.39
CA SER A 45 -16.39 -7.24 -14.35
C SER A 45 -16.51 -6.28 -15.55
N PRO A 46 -16.82 -6.76 -16.77
CA PRO A 46 -17.12 -5.89 -17.89
C PRO A 46 -18.27 -4.91 -17.56
N TYR A 47 -19.25 -5.35 -16.78
CA TYR A 47 -20.35 -4.50 -16.29
C TYR A 47 -19.83 -3.38 -15.38
N THR A 48 -18.97 -3.68 -14.41
CA THR A 48 -18.36 -2.69 -13.50
C THR A 48 -17.57 -1.65 -14.28
N ILE A 49 -16.71 -2.08 -15.21
CA ILE A 49 -15.91 -1.18 -16.06
C ILE A 49 -16.83 -0.26 -16.86
N LYS A 50 -17.82 -0.83 -17.58
CA LYS A 50 -18.76 -0.07 -18.41
C LYS A 50 -19.54 0.95 -17.59
N THR A 51 -20.04 0.54 -16.40
CA THR A 51 -20.87 1.40 -15.55
C THR A 51 -20.06 2.56 -14.96
N ILE A 52 -18.89 2.29 -14.37
CA ILE A 52 -18.05 3.35 -13.79
C ILE A 52 -17.57 4.30 -14.89
N ASN A 53 -17.13 3.78 -16.04
CA ASN A 53 -16.70 4.62 -17.15
C ASN A 53 -17.81 5.52 -17.69
N ALA A 54 -19.03 5.02 -17.79
CA ALA A 54 -20.19 5.85 -18.20
C ALA A 54 -20.50 6.96 -17.17
N LEU A 55 -20.47 6.61 -15.88
CA LEU A 55 -20.71 7.57 -14.80
C LEU A 55 -19.60 8.64 -14.71
N THR A 56 -18.34 8.24 -14.83
CA THR A 56 -17.21 9.19 -14.83
C THR A 56 -17.25 10.11 -16.06
N SER A 57 -17.62 9.59 -17.23
CA SER A 57 -17.87 10.40 -18.44
C SER A 57 -19.01 11.40 -18.25
N SER A 58 -19.97 11.11 -17.37
CA SER A 58 -21.08 12.01 -17.00
C SER A 58 -20.72 12.96 -15.84
N GLY A 59 -19.48 12.99 -15.39
CA GLY A 59 -18.97 13.92 -14.38
C GLY A 59 -18.89 13.37 -12.96
N MET A 60 -19.14 12.08 -12.72
CA MET A 60 -18.88 11.46 -11.42
C MET A 60 -17.38 11.45 -11.12
N LEU A 61 -17.01 11.89 -9.92
CA LEU A 61 -15.63 11.82 -9.45
C LEU A 61 -15.41 10.44 -8.81
N PHE A 62 -14.49 9.64 -9.36
CA PHE A 62 -14.24 8.29 -8.89
C PHE A 62 -12.74 8.02 -8.70
N SER A 63 -12.41 7.35 -7.61
CA SER A 63 -11.07 6.86 -7.29
C SER A 63 -11.16 5.53 -6.53
N TYR A 64 -10.01 4.96 -6.19
CA TYR A 64 -9.96 3.80 -5.29
C TYR A 64 -8.83 3.91 -4.27
N ALA A 65 -9.01 3.21 -3.14
CA ALA A 65 -8.03 3.04 -2.09
C ALA A 65 -7.73 1.55 -1.92
N THR A 66 -6.45 1.18 -1.86
CA THR A 66 -6.04 -0.23 -1.85
C THR A 66 -4.76 -0.47 -1.06
N ALA A 67 -4.57 -1.69 -0.56
CA ALA A 67 -3.29 -2.17 -0.04
C ALA A 67 -2.24 -2.41 -1.14
N ARG A 68 -2.66 -2.48 -2.39
CA ARG A 68 -1.79 -2.78 -3.54
C ARG A 68 -0.84 -1.63 -3.84
N SER A 69 0.31 -1.96 -4.49
CA SER A 69 1.14 -0.95 -5.15
C SER A 69 0.44 -0.39 -6.38
N LEU A 70 0.91 0.75 -6.90
CA LEU A 70 0.36 1.35 -8.11
C LEU A 70 0.35 0.36 -9.29
N ASN A 71 1.49 -0.32 -9.53
CA ASN A 71 1.63 -1.26 -10.64
C ASN A 71 0.63 -2.44 -10.54
N THR A 72 0.48 -3.01 -9.35
CA THR A 72 -0.46 -4.13 -9.15
C THR A 72 -1.91 -3.67 -9.15
N ALA A 73 -2.21 -2.47 -8.68
CA ALA A 73 -3.53 -1.88 -8.76
C ALA A 73 -3.94 -1.59 -10.21
N LYS A 74 -3.09 -0.93 -11.00
CA LYS A 74 -3.35 -0.64 -12.42
C LYS A 74 -3.60 -1.92 -13.23
N LYS A 75 -2.85 -2.99 -12.96
CA LYS A 75 -3.03 -4.27 -13.63
C LYS A 75 -4.43 -4.87 -13.42
N VAL A 76 -4.94 -4.85 -12.19
CA VAL A 76 -6.25 -5.44 -11.86
C VAL A 76 -7.43 -4.51 -12.17
N THR A 77 -7.18 -3.22 -12.39
CA THR A 77 -8.17 -2.20 -12.77
C THR A 77 -8.06 -1.81 -14.25
N GLU A 78 -7.41 -2.61 -15.07
CA GLU A 78 -7.29 -2.36 -16.50
C GLU A 78 -8.66 -2.13 -17.16
N GLY A 79 -8.73 -1.11 -18.01
CA GLY A 79 -9.98 -0.68 -18.64
C GLY A 79 -10.83 0.30 -17.83
N LEU A 80 -10.47 0.58 -16.58
CA LEU A 80 -11.17 1.56 -15.76
C LEU A 80 -10.65 2.97 -16.04
N ASN A 81 -11.55 3.87 -16.42
CA ASN A 81 -11.23 5.25 -16.78
C ASN A 81 -11.38 6.16 -15.54
N THR A 82 -10.35 6.20 -14.69
CA THR A 82 -10.30 7.14 -13.56
C THR A 82 -9.17 8.14 -13.76
N HIS A 83 -9.47 9.42 -13.56
CA HIS A 83 -8.51 10.54 -13.69
C HIS A 83 -8.14 11.15 -12.34
N PHE A 84 -8.69 10.60 -11.24
CA PHE A 84 -8.42 11.08 -9.91
C PHE A 84 -7.20 10.37 -9.31
N PRO A 85 -6.51 11.04 -8.37
CA PRO A 85 -5.42 10.43 -7.63
C PRO A 85 -5.84 9.13 -6.95
N LEU A 86 -4.93 8.18 -6.88
CA LEU A 86 -5.14 6.85 -6.30
C LEU A 86 -4.50 6.77 -4.92
N ILE A 87 -5.20 6.14 -3.99
CA ILE A 87 -4.69 5.87 -2.64
C ILE A 87 -4.17 4.43 -2.63
N ILE A 88 -2.87 4.27 -2.44
CA ILE A 88 -2.17 2.98 -2.52
C ILE A 88 -1.44 2.67 -1.22
N TYR A 89 -1.05 1.40 -1.03
CA TYR A 89 -0.37 0.93 0.18
C TYR A 89 -1.10 1.34 1.47
N ASN A 90 -2.43 1.14 1.51
CA ASN A 90 -3.27 1.52 2.66
C ASN A 90 -3.15 2.99 3.07
N GLY A 91 -2.91 3.89 2.12
CA GLY A 91 -2.76 5.32 2.37
C GLY A 91 -1.33 5.79 2.63
N ALA A 92 -0.31 4.92 2.51
CA ALA A 92 1.08 5.38 2.53
C ALA A 92 1.35 6.40 1.42
N PHE A 93 0.71 6.24 0.27
CA PHE A 93 0.81 7.21 -0.83
C PHE A 93 -0.54 7.57 -1.42
N VAL A 94 -0.65 8.84 -1.82
CA VAL A 94 -1.60 9.29 -2.83
C VAL A 94 -0.80 9.66 -4.07
N LYS A 95 -1.09 9.01 -5.18
CA LYS A 95 -0.39 9.24 -6.46
C LYS A 95 -1.35 9.75 -7.53
N ASP A 96 -0.87 10.67 -8.36
CA ASP A 96 -1.56 11.00 -9.60
C ASP A 96 -1.66 9.76 -10.50
N ASN A 97 -2.85 9.49 -11.01
CA ASN A 97 -3.08 8.28 -11.81
C ASN A 97 -2.49 8.35 -13.22
N ILE A 98 -2.23 9.55 -13.73
CA ILE A 98 -1.73 9.79 -15.09
C ILE A 98 -0.22 9.96 -15.08
N THR A 99 0.29 10.89 -14.27
CA THR A 99 1.72 11.22 -14.20
C THR A 99 2.51 10.28 -13.28
N GLU A 100 1.81 9.53 -12.42
CA GLU A 100 2.37 8.67 -11.36
C GLU A 100 3.14 9.44 -10.28
N GLU A 101 3.05 10.76 -10.29
CA GLU A 101 3.67 11.63 -9.32
C GLU A 101 3.13 11.37 -7.91
N ILE A 102 4.00 11.40 -6.91
CA ILE A 102 3.60 11.29 -5.51
C ILE A 102 3.04 12.63 -5.06
N LEU A 103 1.73 12.70 -4.81
CA LEU A 103 1.05 13.89 -4.29
C LEU A 103 1.11 13.97 -2.77
N ILE A 104 1.02 12.82 -2.09
CA ILE A 104 1.15 12.68 -0.65
C ILE A 104 1.99 11.45 -0.37
N ALA A 105 2.99 11.59 0.51
CA ALA A 105 3.80 10.50 1.02
C ALA A 105 3.74 10.46 2.55
N ASN A 106 3.42 9.31 3.11
CA ASN A 106 3.47 9.04 4.54
C ASN A 106 4.56 7.99 4.78
N TYR A 107 5.76 8.45 5.03
CA TYR A 107 6.85 7.61 5.49
C TYR A 107 6.72 7.38 6.99
N PHE A 108 7.26 6.26 7.47
CA PHE A 108 7.40 6.04 8.90
C PHE A 108 8.36 7.08 9.53
N GLU A 109 8.09 7.42 10.76
CA GLU A 109 8.97 8.25 11.59
C GLU A 109 10.01 7.35 12.31
N GLU A 110 10.93 7.93 13.07
CA GLU A 110 12.05 7.21 13.71
C GLU A 110 11.61 6.10 14.68
N ASP A 111 10.42 6.20 15.24
CA ASP A 111 9.85 5.18 16.14
C ASP A 111 9.65 3.81 15.48
N VAL A 112 9.60 3.73 14.17
CA VAL A 112 9.54 2.46 13.42
C VAL A 112 10.76 1.60 13.67
N TYR A 113 11.94 2.19 13.88
CA TYR A 113 13.16 1.45 14.11
C TYR A 113 13.13 0.70 15.45
N GLU A 114 12.47 1.23 16.48
CA GLU A 114 12.25 0.52 17.74
C GLU A 114 11.31 -0.68 17.55
N VAL A 115 10.27 -0.53 16.71
CA VAL A 115 9.39 -1.65 16.34
C VAL A 115 10.17 -2.73 15.61
N LEU A 116 11.00 -2.36 14.65
CA LEU A 116 11.81 -3.32 13.88
C LEU A 116 12.83 -4.05 14.76
N LYS A 117 13.53 -3.34 15.66
CA LYS A 117 14.45 -3.95 16.62
C LYS A 117 13.75 -4.97 17.52
N ASP A 118 12.54 -4.64 17.99
CA ASP A 118 11.73 -5.55 18.81
C ASP A 118 11.31 -6.80 18.00
N LEU A 119 10.91 -6.64 16.75
CA LEU A 119 10.60 -7.76 15.86
C LEU A 119 11.83 -8.66 15.64
N PHE A 120 13.00 -8.08 15.34
CA PHE A 120 14.23 -8.83 15.11
C PHE A 120 14.70 -9.59 16.36
N ALA A 121 14.57 -8.98 17.55
CA ALA A 121 14.88 -9.63 18.83
C ALA A 121 14.02 -10.89 19.08
N HIS A 122 12.85 -10.99 18.43
CA HIS A 122 11.97 -12.14 18.48
C HIS A 122 11.98 -12.99 17.19
N GLU A 123 13.05 -12.85 16.40
CA GLU A 123 13.22 -13.57 15.13
C GLU A 123 12.07 -13.40 14.13
N ILE A 124 11.43 -12.23 14.12
CA ILE A 124 10.43 -11.84 13.13
C ILE A 124 11.09 -10.88 12.15
N TYR A 125 11.33 -11.37 10.93
CA TYR A 125 11.97 -10.59 9.87
C TYR A 125 10.92 -10.24 8.80
N PRO A 126 10.46 -8.98 8.75
CA PRO A 126 9.45 -8.57 7.79
C PRO A 126 10.02 -8.38 6.38
N ILE A 127 9.13 -8.29 5.40
CA ILE A 127 9.41 -7.63 4.14
C ILE A 127 9.21 -6.14 4.37
N ILE A 128 10.24 -5.33 4.09
CA ILE A 128 10.21 -3.88 4.29
C ILE A 128 10.21 -3.17 2.94
N TYR A 129 9.25 -2.29 2.76
CA TYR A 129 9.12 -1.45 1.58
C TYR A 129 9.71 -0.07 1.88
N SER A 130 10.59 0.38 1.00
CA SER A 130 11.26 1.67 1.13
C SER A 130 11.51 2.31 -0.24
N TYR A 131 11.67 3.64 -0.24
CA TYR A 131 12.29 4.35 -1.34
C TYR A 131 13.79 4.48 -1.06
N GLN A 132 14.60 3.97 -1.99
CA GLN A 132 16.06 4.02 -1.94
C GLN A 132 16.54 4.76 -3.20
N ASN A 133 17.10 5.97 -3.03
CA ASN A 133 17.49 6.84 -4.16
C ASN A 133 16.34 7.00 -5.19
N ASP A 134 15.16 7.34 -4.70
CA ASP A 134 13.92 7.52 -5.47
C ASP A 134 13.40 6.27 -6.20
N ILE A 135 13.96 5.10 -5.89
CA ILE A 135 13.53 3.82 -6.44
C ILE A 135 12.76 3.04 -5.36
N GLU A 136 11.52 2.68 -5.67
CA GLU A 136 10.72 1.81 -4.80
C GLU A 136 11.31 0.41 -4.74
N LYS A 137 11.58 -0.07 -3.53
CA LYS A 137 12.09 -1.41 -3.24
C LYS A 137 11.23 -2.10 -2.19
N PHE A 138 11.18 -3.43 -2.24
CA PHE A 138 10.82 -4.26 -1.11
C PHE A 138 11.97 -5.21 -0.79
N SER A 139 12.48 -5.09 0.43
CA SER A 139 13.68 -5.74 0.89
C SER A 139 13.35 -6.90 1.83
N TYR A 140 14.10 -7.99 1.75
CA TYR A 140 14.00 -9.12 2.66
C TYR A 140 15.32 -9.85 2.79
N ILE A 141 15.51 -10.59 3.90
CA ILE A 141 16.67 -11.44 4.17
C ILE A 141 16.28 -12.89 3.85
N PRO A 142 16.81 -13.54 2.78
CA PRO A 142 16.42 -14.90 2.41
C PRO A 142 16.64 -15.94 3.50
N ALA A 143 17.76 -15.84 4.24
CA ALA A 143 18.11 -16.75 5.33
C ALA A 143 17.11 -16.69 6.51
N LYS A 144 16.29 -15.66 6.59
CA LYS A 144 15.28 -15.41 7.63
C LYS A 144 13.83 -15.54 7.12
N ALA A 145 13.67 -15.88 5.83
CA ALA A 145 12.35 -15.96 5.22
C ALA A 145 11.56 -17.18 5.69
N THR A 146 10.34 -16.96 6.14
CA THR A 146 9.39 -18.05 6.47
C THR A 146 8.83 -18.70 5.20
N SER A 147 8.25 -19.90 5.31
CA SER A 147 7.58 -20.55 4.18
C SER A 147 6.45 -19.69 3.59
N GLY A 148 5.73 -18.94 4.44
CA GLY A 148 4.71 -18.00 4.01
C GLY A 148 5.29 -16.81 3.24
N MET A 149 6.43 -16.28 3.68
CA MET A 149 7.15 -15.23 2.94
C MET A 149 7.62 -15.74 1.57
N LEU A 150 8.19 -16.94 1.52
CA LEU A 150 8.64 -17.52 0.25
C LEU A 150 7.48 -17.70 -0.73
N ALA A 151 6.32 -18.17 -0.27
CA ALA A 151 5.13 -18.27 -1.09
C ALA A 151 4.67 -16.91 -1.62
N PHE A 152 4.67 -15.88 -0.76
CA PHE A 152 4.35 -14.50 -1.13
C PHE A 152 5.33 -13.94 -2.18
N LEU A 153 6.64 -14.13 -1.97
CA LEU A 153 7.70 -13.68 -2.88
C LEU A 153 7.63 -14.40 -4.23
N ASN A 154 7.37 -15.71 -4.23
CA ASN A 154 7.21 -16.50 -5.45
C ASN A 154 6.04 -16.03 -6.31
N SER A 155 4.94 -15.56 -5.69
CA SER A 155 3.81 -14.97 -6.43
C SER A 155 4.17 -13.65 -7.14
N ARG A 156 5.31 -13.06 -6.80
CA ARG A 156 5.86 -11.80 -7.33
C ARG A 156 7.18 -11.98 -8.07
N LYS A 157 7.46 -13.19 -8.53
CA LYS A 157 8.68 -13.50 -9.28
C LYS A 157 8.81 -12.57 -10.51
N GLY A 158 9.99 -11.93 -10.61
CA GLY A 158 10.28 -10.97 -11.68
C GLY A 158 9.88 -9.52 -11.35
N ASP A 159 9.37 -9.23 -10.16
CA ASP A 159 9.11 -7.85 -9.73
C ASP A 159 10.46 -7.12 -9.55
N LYS A 160 10.66 -6.06 -10.33
CA LYS A 160 11.91 -5.27 -10.36
C LYS A 160 12.19 -4.52 -9.05
N ARG A 161 11.20 -4.43 -8.16
CA ARG A 161 11.35 -3.82 -6.83
C ARG A 161 12.01 -4.76 -5.82
N THR A 162 12.12 -6.04 -6.15
CA THR A 162 12.73 -7.04 -5.27
C THR A 162 14.17 -6.65 -4.93
N ASN A 163 14.48 -6.58 -3.65
CA ASN A 163 15.79 -6.25 -3.13
C ASN A 163 16.20 -7.29 -2.07
N ILE A 164 17.20 -8.11 -2.40
CA ILE A 164 17.73 -9.12 -1.51
C ILE A 164 18.85 -8.50 -0.69
N VAL A 165 18.74 -8.61 0.62
CA VAL A 165 19.72 -8.08 1.57
C VAL A 165 20.18 -9.16 2.55
N THR A 166 21.27 -8.93 3.28
CA THR A 166 21.89 -9.91 4.15
C THR A 166 21.88 -9.48 5.62
N THR A 167 21.75 -8.18 5.88
CA THR A 167 21.83 -7.59 7.22
C THR A 167 20.56 -6.81 7.58
N GLU A 168 20.33 -6.64 8.88
CA GLU A 168 19.23 -5.84 9.40
C GLU A 168 19.37 -4.35 9.02
N SER A 169 20.61 -3.83 9.00
CA SER A 169 20.86 -2.44 8.59
C SER A 169 20.53 -2.21 7.12
N GLU A 170 20.86 -3.14 6.24
CA GLU A 170 20.43 -3.08 4.83
C GLU A 170 18.91 -3.20 4.68
N LEU A 171 18.28 -4.03 5.52
CA LEU A 171 16.83 -4.20 5.51
C LEU A 171 16.09 -2.91 5.90
N MET A 172 16.68 -2.12 6.80
CA MET A 172 16.15 -0.84 7.29
C MET A 172 16.60 0.38 6.45
N TYR A 173 17.25 0.19 5.31
CA TYR A 173 17.79 1.29 4.52
C TYR A 173 16.71 2.00 3.68
N GLY A 174 16.82 3.34 3.61
CA GLY A 174 15.96 4.22 2.83
C GLY A 174 14.76 4.78 3.60
N ASN A 175 13.85 5.42 2.89
CA ASN A 175 12.64 5.99 3.45
C ASN A 175 11.57 4.90 3.56
N LEU A 176 11.39 4.34 4.76
CA LEU A 176 10.47 3.24 4.99
C LEU A 176 9.02 3.71 4.97
N PHE A 177 8.14 2.96 4.31
CA PHE A 177 6.72 3.34 4.21
C PHE A 177 5.72 2.19 4.42
N TYR A 178 6.18 0.93 4.34
CA TYR A 178 5.30 -0.21 4.50
C TYR A 178 6.06 -1.43 4.99
N ILE A 179 5.48 -2.17 5.94
CA ILE A 179 6.10 -3.35 6.57
C ILE A 179 5.09 -4.49 6.52
N THR A 180 5.54 -5.65 6.06
CA THR A 180 4.71 -6.86 6.00
C THR A 180 5.35 -8.00 6.76
N CYS A 181 4.75 -8.41 7.87
CA CYS A 181 5.13 -9.61 8.61
C CYS A 181 4.30 -10.80 8.12
N ILE A 182 4.96 -11.88 7.75
CA ILE A 182 4.30 -13.13 7.31
C ILE A 182 4.91 -14.29 8.10
N ASP A 183 4.21 -14.71 9.15
CA ASP A 183 4.61 -15.83 10.01
C ASP A 183 3.34 -16.49 10.58
N LYS A 184 3.51 -17.43 11.52
CA LYS A 184 2.41 -18.09 12.21
C LYS A 184 1.60 -17.07 13.03
N PRO A 185 0.27 -17.22 13.08
CA PRO A 185 -0.60 -16.30 13.85
C PRO A 185 -0.17 -16.17 15.31
N GLU A 186 0.19 -17.28 15.96
CA GLU A 186 0.57 -17.32 17.37
C GLU A 186 1.81 -16.47 17.66
N LYS A 187 2.73 -16.38 16.67
CA LYS A 187 3.94 -15.59 16.78
C LYS A 187 3.69 -14.10 16.52
N LEU A 188 2.78 -13.76 15.61
CA LEU A 188 2.50 -12.37 15.22
C LEU A 188 1.47 -11.69 16.12
N GLN A 189 0.55 -12.41 16.73
CA GLN A 189 -0.56 -11.85 17.49
C GLN A 189 -0.14 -10.95 18.67
N PRO A 190 0.92 -11.28 19.47
CA PRO A 190 1.40 -10.39 20.53
C PRO A 190 1.86 -9.03 19.99
N PHE A 191 2.57 -9.02 18.86
CA PHE A 191 3.06 -7.80 18.22
C PHE A 191 1.94 -6.97 17.60
N TYR A 192 0.94 -7.63 17.01
CA TYR A 192 -0.26 -6.94 16.55
C TYR A 192 -0.94 -6.20 17.71
N HIS A 193 -1.16 -6.86 18.85
CA HIS A 193 -1.77 -6.20 20.01
C HIS A 193 -0.92 -5.06 20.56
N LYS A 194 0.41 -5.21 20.56
CA LYS A 194 1.36 -4.20 21.04
C LYS A 194 1.37 -2.96 20.15
N TYR A 195 1.26 -3.12 18.83
CA TYR A 195 1.53 -2.05 17.86
C TYR A 195 0.31 -1.56 17.04
N LYS A 196 -0.85 -2.19 17.15
CA LYS A 196 -2.04 -1.85 16.34
C LYS A 196 -2.54 -0.39 16.48
N ASN A 197 -2.10 0.33 17.50
CA ASN A 197 -2.51 1.72 17.77
C ASN A 197 -1.34 2.72 17.67
N LYS A 198 -0.18 2.27 17.17
CA LYS A 198 0.99 3.13 16.93
C LYS A 198 1.02 3.73 15.55
#